data_555c9d60c531647c7589f401e92ab23c
#
_entry.id   555c9d60c531647c7589f401e92ab23c
#
_cell.length_a   1.000
_cell.length_b   1.000
_cell.length_c   1.000
_cell.angle_alpha   90.00
_cell.angle_beta   90.00
_cell.angle_gamma   90.00
#
_symmetry.space_group_name_H-M   'P 1'
#
loop_
_entity.id
_entity.type
_entity.pdbx_description
1 polymer ?
#
loop_
_entity_poly.entity_id
_entity_poly.type
_entity_poly.pdbx_seq_one_letter_code
_entity_poly.pdbx_strand_id
1 'polypeptide(L)'
;RAIDIFIPKLNLAIEFDGAYWHKNKRALDKIKSEMLLEEGFKVIRIRQEPLEKIFDADIISRHPYDGKQVTNDLLSDILSMYDLGDKKVSKIKEYQAKDGLQNEKGLDRYIDKILTEKASKSSN
;
A
#
# COMPACT_ATOMS: atom_id res chain seq x y z
N ARG A 1 10.24 11.75 -11.09
CA ARG A 1 9.13 11.98 -10.18
C ARG A 1 9.27 11.12 -8.93
N ALA A 2 9.01 11.71 -7.79
CA ALA A 2 9.07 10.99 -6.52
C ALA A 2 7.87 10.07 -6.35
N ILE A 3 8.11 8.91 -5.79
CA ILE A 3 7.08 7.97 -5.35
C ILE A 3 6.76 8.30 -3.90
N ASP A 4 5.48 8.33 -3.52
CA ASP A 4 5.08 8.71 -2.16
C ASP A 4 5.62 7.75 -1.11
N ILE A 5 5.44 6.45 -1.33
CA ILE A 5 6.06 5.42 -0.50
C ILE A 5 6.60 4.33 -1.42
N PHE A 6 7.83 3.91 -1.18
CA PHE A 6 8.43 2.80 -1.91
C PHE A 6 8.93 1.74 -0.94
N ILE A 7 8.56 0.50 -1.19
CA ILE A 7 8.98 -0.64 -0.37
C ILE A 7 9.90 -1.51 -1.21
N PRO A 8 11.23 -1.34 -1.06
CA PRO A 8 12.20 -2.00 -1.93
C PRO A 8 12.09 -3.53 -1.97
N LYS A 9 11.83 -4.14 -0.84
CA LYS A 9 11.77 -5.61 -0.77
C LYS A 9 10.63 -6.21 -1.56
N LEU A 10 9.59 -5.44 -1.78
CA LEU A 10 8.43 -5.85 -2.58
C LEU A 10 8.45 -5.25 -3.96
N ASN A 11 9.39 -4.35 -4.24
CA ASN A 11 9.41 -3.54 -5.45
C ASN A 11 8.05 -2.87 -5.67
N LEU A 12 7.49 -2.35 -4.57
CA LEU A 12 6.13 -1.81 -4.52
C LEU A 12 6.16 -0.31 -4.34
N ALA A 13 5.51 0.38 -5.26
CA ALA A 13 5.27 1.82 -5.19
C ALA A 13 3.83 2.05 -4.72
N ILE A 14 3.66 2.88 -3.70
CA ILE A 14 2.36 3.28 -3.18
C ILE A 14 2.20 4.77 -3.42
N GLU A 15 1.10 5.14 -4.09
CA GLU A 15 0.80 6.53 -4.44
C GLU A 15 -0.49 6.95 -3.74
N PHE A 16 -0.52 8.18 -3.22
CA PHE A 16 -1.71 8.74 -2.59
C PHE A 16 -2.35 9.77 -3.52
N ASP A 17 -3.62 9.59 -3.84
CA ASP A 17 -4.37 10.46 -4.73
C ASP A 17 -5.48 11.18 -3.96
N GLY A 18 -5.28 12.45 -3.64
CA GLY A 18 -6.32 13.27 -3.03
C GLY A 18 -7.39 13.64 -4.05
N ALA A 19 -8.66 13.63 -3.64
CA ALA A 19 -9.78 13.85 -4.56
C ALA A 19 -9.71 15.22 -5.23
N TYR A 20 -9.36 16.26 -4.48
CA TYR A 20 -9.29 17.62 -5.02
C TYR A 20 -8.31 17.73 -6.19
N TRP A 21 -7.11 17.17 -6.01
CA TRP A 21 -6.04 17.31 -7.00
C TRP A 21 -6.15 16.31 -8.16
N HIS A 22 -6.87 15.20 -7.97
CA HIS A 22 -6.91 14.10 -8.95
C HIS A 22 -8.27 13.92 -9.64
N LYS A 23 -9.26 14.77 -9.34
CA LYS A 23 -10.62 14.58 -9.84
C LYS A 23 -10.76 14.50 -11.37
N ASN A 24 -9.83 15.10 -12.11
CA ASN A 24 -9.86 15.08 -13.57
C ASN A 24 -8.58 14.50 -14.15
N LYS A 25 -7.88 13.67 -13.39
CA LYS A 25 -6.55 13.17 -13.78
C LYS A 25 -6.48 11.65 -13.89
N ARG A 26 -7.62 10.99 -14.01
CA ARG A 26 -7.64 9.52 -14.08
C ARG A 26 -6.75 8.98 -15.20
N ALA A 27 -6.83 9.55 -16.39
CA ALA A 27 -6.02 9.11 -17.53
C ALA A 27 -4.52 9.31 -17.26
N LEU A 28 -4.15 10.45 -16.69
CA LEU A 28 -2.77 10.74 -16.34
C LEU A 28 -2.25 9.81 -15.25
N ASP A 29 -3.06 9.59 -14.21
CA ASP A 29 -2.71 8.68 -13.12
C ASP A 29 -2.51 7.26 -13.63
N LYS A 30 -3.37 6.83 -14.56
CA LYS A 30 -3.25 5.52 -15.19
C LYS A 30 -1.94 5.39 -15.99
N ILE A 31 -1.62 6.41 -16.78
CA ILE A 31 -0.37 6.42 -17.56
C ILE A 31 0.84 6.33 -16.64
N LYS A 32 0.86 7.11 -15.57
CA LYS A 32 1.96 7.07 -14.60
C LYS A 32 2.13 5.69 -13.97
N SER A 33 1.02 5.04 -13.63
CA SER A 33 1.06 3.69 -13.09
C SER A 33 1.57 2.69 -14.11
N GLU A 34 1.13 2.80 -15.36
CA GLU A 34 1.58 1.91 -16.44
C GLU A 34 3.08 2.06 -16.69
N MET A 35 3.59 3.28 -16.63
CA MET A 35 5.03 3.52 -16.77
C MET A 35 5.83 2.81 -15.66
N LEU A 36 5.35 2.89 -14.43
CA LEU A 36 6.01 2.20 -13.31
C LEU A 36 5.94 0.68 -13.48
N LEU A 37 4.79 0.17 -13.90
CA LEU A 37 4.63 -1.27 -14.16
C LEU A 37 5.58 -1.75 -15.26
N GLU A 38 5.76 -0.97 -16.32
CA GLU A 38 6.69 -1.29 -17.40
C GLU A 38 8.13 -1.34 -16.91
N GLU A 39 8.48 -0.52 -15.91
CA GLU A 39 9.80 -0.52 -15.31
C GLU A 39 9.99 -1.67 -14.30
N GLY A 40 8.96 -2.48 -14.08
CA GLY A 40 9.04 -3.65 -13.21
C GLY A 40 8.52 -3.43 -11.80
N PHE A 41 8.03 -2.25 -11.47
CA PHE A 41 7.43 -1.99 -10.16
C PHE A 41 6.04 -2.58 -10.07
N LYS A 42 5.63 -2.95 -8.86
CA LYS A 42 4.22 -3.11 -8.52
C LYS A 42 3.71 -1.76 -8.05
N VAL A 43 2.44 -1.46 -8.29
CA VAL A 43 1.85 -0.16 -7.97
C VAL A 43 0.50 -0.35 -7.28
N ILE A 44 0.31 0.35 -6.17
CA ILE A 44 -0.99 0.45 -5.50
C ILE A 44 -1.28 1.94 -5.31
N ARG A 45 -2.43 2.40 -5.80
CA ARG A 45 -2.88 3.77 -5.54
C ARG A 45 -3.92 3.76 -4.43
N ILE A 46 -3.74 4.65 -3.47
CA ILE A 46 -4.73 4.89 -2.43
C ILE A 46 -5.47 6.15 -2.86
N ARG A 47 -6.71 5.99 -3.30
CA ARG A 47 -7.48 7.06 -3.92
C ARG A 47 -8.60 7.53 -3.00
N GLN A 48 -8.58 8.79 -2.67
CA GLN A 48 -9.58 9.39 -1.80
C GLN A 48 -10.93 9.45 -2.49
N GLU A 49 -11.99 8.97 -1.82
CA GLU A 49 -13.37 9.09 -2.32
C GLU A 49 -13.69 10.56 -2.62
N PRO A 50 -14.38 10.92 -3.73
CA PRO A 50 -15.12 10.02 -4.63
C PRO A 50 -14.33 9.50 -5.83
N LEU A 51 -13.00 9.56 -5.82
CA LEU A 51 -12.21 8.95 -6.88
C LEU A 51 -12.48 7.45 -6.93
N GLU A 52 -12.47 6.89 -8.14
CA GLU A 52 -12.67 5.47 -8.35
C GLU A 52 -11.35 4.75 -8.55
N LYS A 53 -11.33 3.44 -8.36
CA LYS A 53 -10.16 2.61 -8.65
C LYS A 53 -9.80 2.69 -10.13
N ILE A 54 -8.49 2.65 -10.41
CA ILE A 54 -7.98 2.51 -11.77
C ILE A 54 -7.67 1.03 -12.03
N PHE A 55 -7.02 0.37 -11.07
CA PHE A 55 -6.69 -1.05 -11.12
C PHE A 55 -7.30 -1.76 -9.92
N ASP A 56 -7.46 -3.08 -10.03
CA ASP A 56 -8.11 -3.88 -8.98
C ASP A 56 -7.43 -3.75 -7.61
N ALA A 57 -6.12 -3.65 -7.59
CA ALA A 57 -5.37 -3.52 -6.32
C ALA A 57 -5.48 -2.13 -5.69
N ASP A 58 -6.02 -1.14 -6.39
CA ASP A 58 -6.17 0.19 -5.83
C ASP A 58 -7.10 0.16 -4.62
N ILE A 59 -6.89 1.12 -3.72
CA ILE A 59 -7.64 1.22 -2.47
C ILE A 59 -8.41 2.52 -2.50
N ILE A 60 -9.67 2.47 -2.08
CA ILE A 60 -10.47 3.67 -1.89
C ILE A 60 -10.37 4.08 -0.43
N SER A 61 -9.82 5.26 -0.18
CA SER A 61 -9.81 5.86 1.14
C SER A 61 -11.16 6.54 1.36
N ARG A 62 -11.93 6.01 2.29
CA ARG A 62 -13.30 6.49 2.55
C ARG A 62 -13.30 7.78 3.35
N HIS A 63 -14.38 8.51 3.24
CA HIS A 63 -14.61 9.73 4.01
C HIS A 63 -15.63 9.45 5.14
N PRO A 64 -15.35 9.88 6.37
CA PRO A 64 -14.13 10.52 6.84
C PRO A 64 -12.93 9.57 6.83
N TYR A 65 -11.75 10.13 6.76
CA TYR A 65 -10.52 9.33 6.66
C TYR A 65 -10.41 8.36 7.84
N ASP A 66 -10.14 7.12 7.51
CA ASP A 66 -9.94 6.06 8.50
C ASP A 66 -8.63 5.34 8.17
N GLY A 67 -7.58 5.67 8.91
CA GLY A 67 -6.26 5.09 8.70
C GLY A 67 -6.24 3.58 8.87
N LYS A 68 -7.05 3.06 9.76
CA LYS A 68 -7.12 1.60 9.96
C LYS A 68 -7.72 0.91 8.74
N GLN A 69 -8.76 1.49 8.15
CA GLN A 69 -9.35 0.95 6.92
C GLN A 69 -8.33 0.93 5.80
N VAL A 70 -7.63 2.04 5.58
CA VAL A 70 -6.63 2.13 4.52
C VAL A 70 -5.49 1.12 4.75
N THR A 71 -5.00 1.05 5.98
CA THR A 71 -3.93 0.13 6.33
C THR A 71 -4.34 -1.32 6.14
N ASN A 72 -5.53 -1.68 6.60
CA ASN A 72 -6.02 -3.05 6.45
C ASN A 72 -6.17 -3.44 4.99
N ASP A 73 -6.71 -2.53 4.16
CA ASP A 73 -6.87 -2.79 2.74
C ASP A 73 -5.52 -2.94 2.04
N LEU A 74 -4.55 -2.08 2.39
CA LEU A 74 -3.21 -2.18 1.85
C LEU A 74 -2.54 -3.50 2.25
N LEU A 75 -2.65 -3.89 3.50
CA LEU A 75 -2.07 -5.15 3.96
C LEU A 75 -2.75 -6.36 3.30
N SER A 76 -4.04 -6.29 3.06
CA SER A 76 -4.76 -7.36 2.33
C SER A 76 -4.24 -7.50 0.90
N ASP A 77 -3.99 -6.37 0.22
CA ASP A 77 -3.38 -6.41 -1.11
C ASP A 77 -1.99 -7.05 -1.07
N ILE A 78 -1.18 -6.67 -0.09
CA ILE A 78 0.17 -7.22 0.04
C ILE A 78 0.12 -8.73 0.27
N LEU A 79 -0.79 -9.20 1.12
CA LEU A 79 -0.98 -10.64 1.34
C LEU A 79 -1.40 -11.36 0.05
N SER A 80 -2.21 -10.70 -0.77
CA SER A 80 -2.68 -11.27 -2.02
C SER A 80 -1.61 -11.30 -3.11
N MET A 81 -0.75 -10.29 -3.15
CA MET A 81 0.22 -10.09 -4.22
C MET A 81 1.55 -10.81 -4.00
N TYR A 82 1.90 -11.10 -2.75
CA TYR A 82 3.22 -11.61 -2.41
C TYR A 82 3.15 -12.83 -1.49
N ASP A 83 4.13 -13.71 -1.64
CA ASP A 83 4.33 -14.80 -0.69
C ASP A 83 5.33 -14.34 0.38
N LEU A 84 4.84 -14.02 1.55
CA LEU A 84 5.66 -13.49 2.64
C LEU A 84 6.10 -14.56 3.65
N GLY A 85 5.54 -15.74 3.57
CA GLY A 85 5.78 -16.80 4.54
C GLY A 85 4.85 -16.70 5.75
N ASP A 86 4.67 -17.80 6.44
CA ASP A 86 3.65 -17.94 7.50
C ASP A 86 3.81 -16.95 8.63
N LYS A 87 5.03 -16.70 9.06
CA LYS A 87 5.29 -15.79 10.18
C LYS A 87 4.83 -14.37 9.88
N LYS A 88 5.14 -13.87 8.69
CA LYS A 88 4.73 -12.52 8.27
C LYS A 88 3.22 -12.44 8.10
N VAL A 89 2.63 -13.45 7.48
CA VAL A 89 1.19 -13.52 7.28
C VAL A 89 0.47 -13.47 8.63
N SER A 90 0.94 -14.23 9.62
CA SER A 90 0.35 -14.23 10.96
C SER A 90 0.43 -12.85 11.61
N LYS A 91 1.57 -12.17 11.51
CA LYS A 91 1.73 -10.83 12.07
C LYS A 91 0.79 -9.83 11.43
N ILE A 92 0.64 -9.90 10.11
CA ILE A 92 -0.25 -9.00 9.39
C ILE A 92 -1.70 -9.24 9.80
N LYS A 93 -2.13 -10.49 9.85
CA LYS A 93 -3.50 -10.82 10.26
C LYS A 93 -3.79 -10.42 11.69
N GLU A 94 -2.82 -10.57 12.57
CA GLU A 94 -2.94 -10.12 13.96
C GLU A 94 -3.15 -8.61 14.03
N TYR A 95 -2.38 -7.85 13.27
CA TYR A 95 -2.57 -6.39 13.18
C TYR A 95 -3.96 -6.04 12.67
N GLN A 96 -4.41 -6.70 11.60
CA GLN A 96 -5.70 -6.43 10.99
C GLN A 96 -6.87 -6.71 11.96
N ALA A 97 -6.71 -7.66 12.87
CA ALA A 97 -7.74 -8.01 13.82
C ALA A 97 -7.88 -7.02 14.97
N LYS A 98 -6.90 -6.16 15.20
CA LYS A 98 -6.95 -5.17 16.28
C LYS A 98 -7.70 -3.92 15.85
N ASP A 99 -8.35 -3.25 16.81
CA ASP A 99 -9.04 -2.00 16.55
C ASP A 99 -8.04 -0.85 16.51
N GLY A 100 -8.27 0.09 15.61
CA GLY A 100 -7.47 1.29 15.46
C GLY A 100 -6.04 1.03 15.01
N LEU A 101 -5.29 2.09 14.77
CA LEU A 101 -3.88 2.01 14.42
C LEU A 101 -3.06 1.84 15.70
N GLN A 102 -2.10 0.92 15.66
CA GLN A 102 -1.17 0.73 16.77
C GLN A 102 -0.13 1.86 16.81
N ASN A 103 0.12 2.46 15.65
CA ASN A 103 1.05 3.58 15.52
C ASN A 103 0.58 4.46 14.36
N GLU A 104 -0.09 5.57 14.68
CA GLU A 104 -0.69 6.46 13.67
C GLU A 104 0.33 7.13 12.77
N LYS A 105 1.58 7.24 13.19
CA LYS A 105 2.61 7.95 12.45
C LYS A 105 3.47 7.05 11.59
N GLY A 106 3.15 5.78 11.48
CA GLY A 106 4.13 4.89 10.92
C GLY A 106 3.62 3.77 10.05
N LEU A 107 2.63 4.03 9.19
CA LEU A 107 2.20 3.00 8.26
C LEU A 107 3.38 2.44 7.46
N ASP A 108 4.16 3.30 6.83
CA ASP A 108 5.33 2.92 6.07
C ASP A 108 6.38 2.24 6.95
N ARG A 109 6.62 2.78 8.14
CA ARG A 109 7.57 2.17 9.08
C ARG A 109 7.12 0.81 9.57
N TYR A 110 5.82 0.66 9.81
CA TYR A 110 5.27 -0.62 10.27
C TYR A 110 5.51 -1.70 9.20
N ILE A 111 5.20 -1.38 7.95
CA ILE A 111 5.38 -2.29 6.84
C ILE A 111 6.86 -2.60 6.65
N ASP A 112 7.72 -1.57 6.63
CA ASP A 112 9.16 -1.73 6.52
C ASP A 112 9.72 -2.61 7.63
N LYS A 113 9.27 -2.41 8.86
CA LYS A 113 9.74 -3.19 9.99
C LYS A 113 9.43 -4.68 9.81
N ILE A 114 8.21 -5.00 9.41
CA ILE A 114 7.82 -6.38 9.16
C ILE A 114 8.72 -7.03 8.11
N LEU A 115 8.96 -6.31 7.02
CA LEU A 115 9.74 -6.84 5.90
C LEU A 115 11.23 -6.91 6.23
N THR A 116 11.74 -5.92 6.93
CA THR A 116 13.15 -5.86 7.34
C THR A 116 13.50 -6.99 8.30
N GLU A 117 12.63 -7.30 9.25
CA GLU A 117 12.84 -8.42 10.15
C GLU A 117 13.05 -9.73 9.38
N LYS A 118 12.23 -9.96 8.35
CA LYS A 118 12.38 -11.15 7.51
C LYS A 118 13.71 -11.13 6.77
N ALA A 119 14.10 -9.99 6.22
CA ALA A 119 15.33 -9.86 5.47
C ALA A 119 16.54 -10.13 6.36
N SER A 120 16.57 -9.59 7.57
CA SER A 120 17.63 -9.83 8.53
C SER A 120 17.77 -11.30 8.86
N LYS A 121 16.66 -11.99 9.04
CA LYS A 121 16.65 -13.42 9.35
C LYS A 121 17.09 -14.27 8.17
N SER A 122 16.74 -13.88 6.97
CA SER A 122 17.08 -14.68 5.78
C SER A 122 18.53 -14.45 5.33
N SER A 123 19.17 -13.37 5.74
CA SER A 123 20.56 -13.12 5.39
C SER A 123 21.54 -13.90 6.27
N ASN A 124 21.05 -14.50 7.31
CA ASN A 124 21.84 -15.32 8.20
C ASN A 124 21.79 -16.78 7.78
#